data_e67a1f154e7230bd60dc07a141215a0b
#
_entry.id   e67a1f154e7230bd60dc07a141215a0b
#
_cell.length_a   1.000
_cell.length_b   1.000
_cell.length_c   1.000
_cell.angle_alpha   90.00
_cell.angle_beta   90.00
_cell.angle_gamma   90.00
#
_symmetry.space_group_name_H-M   'P 1'
#
loop_
_entity.id
_entity.type
_entity.pdbx_description
1 polymer ?
#
loop_
_entity_poly.entity_id
_entity_poly.type
_entity_poly.pdbx_seq_one_letter_code
_entity_poly.pdbx_strand_id
1 'polypeptide(L)'
;MLGIAIRIAQRMGIHSESALSKHSPLEAELRRRLWWSLVLFDTRMSEMADHKTATLAPTWDCKIPLNVNDSDLSPEMKEPPAVQGNSTDALFVVVRSELADFVRHAAFYLDFTNPALKSIVKPGQHEGLVSEAAALENLEKTIDDKYLKFCDPENQLHFMTIWWTRSYLAKCRFLEHHTRHTNLSVPLTDAQRDAAIALACRMLECDTRLRSSSLSKRFQWMIYLYFPFPAYIQILQDLRRRPGSKEAERAWEIMSDNYDTTFVFINKDSDSPFFKAFTRMLLDAWEAREVASSQGGDLKLSIAPPIVLSVRHRVAQVAQNAQTADTQQFGMGINDVPMSMPMPMGSMHNMSGQGRYGMELYPDVLGQIDVNLFDLSAMDWGFQGVDPGSWDPGL
;
A
#
# COMPACT_ATOMS: atom_id res chain seq x y z
N MET A 1 13.34 14.04 -0.85
CA MET A 1 14.55 13.31 -1.33
C MET A 1 14.34 12.69 -2.70
N LEU A 2 13.28 11.90 -2.96
CA LEU A 2 13.05 11.23 -4.25
C LEU A 2 13.04 12.20 -5.44
N GLY A 3 12.32 13.32 -5.38
CA GLY A 3 12.30 14.32 -6.45
C GLY A 3 13.66 14.91 -6.79
N ILE A 4 14.57 15.01 -5.81
CA ILE A 4 15.97 15.44 -6.05
C ILE A 4 16.72 14.33 -6.80
N ALA A 5 16.58 13.08 -6.38
CA ALA A 5 17.20 11.94 -7.06
C ALA A 5 16.75 11.82 -8.52
N ILE A 6 15.46 11.99 -8.79
CA ILE A 6 14.88 12.00 -10.14
C ILE A 6 15.49 13.11 -11.00
N ARG A 7 15.59 14.35 -10.48
CA ARG A 7 16.20 15.46 -11.21
C ARG A 7 17.67 15.22 -11.52
N ILE A 8 18.42 14.66 -10.58
CA ILE A 8 19.82 14.28 -10.80
C ILE A 8 19.90 13.22 -11.90
N ALA A 9 19.10 12.17 -11.82
CA ALA A 9 19.05 11.09 -12.81
C ALA A 9 18.72 11.62 -14.22
N GLN A 10 17.76 12.55 -14.32
CA GLN A 10 17.41 13.19 -15.60
C GLN A 10 18.57 14.04 -16.14
N ARG A 11 19.27 14.79 -15.30
CA ARG A 11 20.47 15.55 -15.72
C ARG A 11 21.62 14.65 -16.17
N MET A 12 21.73 13.45 -15.61
CA MET A 12 22.70 12.44 -16.02
C MET A 12 22.28 11.69 -17.30
N GLY A 13 21.09 11.96 -17.85
CA GLY A 13 20.56 11.30 -19.03
C GLY A 13 20.15 9.84 -18.82
N ILE A 14 19.97 9.38 -17.57
CA ILE A 14 19.66 7.98 -17.23
C ILE A 14 18.28 7.55 -17.78
N HIS A 15 17.39 8.51 -18.00
CA HIS A 15 16.04 8.30 -18.52
C HIS A 15 15.98 8.13 -20.05
N SER A 16 17.09 8.34 -20.76
CA SER A 16 17.12 8.33 -22.22
C SER A 16 17.99 7.21 -22.77
N GLU A 17 17.42 6.35 -23.60
CA GLU A 17 18.14 5.24 -24.22
C GLU A 17 19.25 5.73 -25.17
N SER A 18 19.05 6.87 -25.82
CA SER A 18 20.06 7.47 -26.68
C SER A 18 21.29 7.99 -25.89
N ALA A 19 21.09 8.40 -24.64
CA ALA A 19 22.19 8.75 -23.76
C ALA A 19 22.90 7.49 -23.23
N LEU A 20 22.14 6.46 -22.87
CA LEU A 20 22.67 5.19 -22.35
C LEU A 20 23.53 4.45 -23.40
N SER A 21 23.18 4.53 -24.68
CA SER A 21 23.95 3.88 -25.77
C SER A 21 25.39 4.40 -25.93
N LYS A 22 25.74 5.49 -25.26
CA LYS A 22 27.10 6.06 -25.26
C LYS A 22 28.01 5.46 -24.19
N HIS A 23 27.45 4.66 -23.29
CA HIS A 23 28.15 4.03 -22.17
C HIS A 23 28.48 2.56 -22.47
N SER A 24 29.34 1.95 -21.67
CA SER A 24 29.56 0.52 -21.75
C SER A 24 28.28 -0.25 -21.45
N PRO A 25 28.11 -1.49 -21.97
CA PRO A 25 26.92 -2.29 -21.70
C PRO A 25 26.62 -2.47 -20.21
N LEU A 26 27.65 -2.69 -19.38
CA LEU A 26 27.51 -2.77 -17.93
C LEU A 26 26.94 -1.47 -17.35
N GLU A 27 27.55 -0.32 -17.70
CA GLU A 27 27.10 0.97 -17.16
C GLU A 27 25.69 1.33 -17.63
N ALA A 28 25.36 1.06 -18.89
CA ALA A 28 24.01 1.26 -19.43
C ALA A 28 22.99 0.43 -18.68
N GLU A 29 23.30 -0.85 -18.38
CA GLU A 29 22.40 -1.73 -17.64
C GLU A 29 22.21 -1.28 -16.18
N LEU A 30 23.27 -0.90 -15.47
CA LEU A 30 23.18 -0.37 -14.11
C LEU A 30 22.33 0.90 -14.07
N ARG A 31 22.46 1.77 -15.06
CA ARG A 31 21.67 3.00 -15.19
C ARG A 31 20.19 2.70 -15.48
N ARG A 32 19.87 1.69 -16.33
CA ARG A 32 18.49 1.23 -16.55
C ARG A 32 17.86 0.73 -15.24
N ARG A 33 18.57 -0.13 -14.51
CA ARG A 33 18.09 -0.65 -13.22
C ARG A 33 17.85 0.48 -12.21
N LEU A 34 18.74 1.48 -12.18
CA LEU A 34 18.55 2.64 -11.32
C LEU A 34 17.35 3.48 -11.74
N TRP A 35 17.18 3.75 -13.03
CA TRP A 35 16.03 4.50 -13.52
C TRP A 35 14.71 3.82 -13.17
N TRP A 36 14.59 2.54 -13.44
CA TRP A 36 13.39 1.79 -13.10
C TRP A 36 13.13 1.70 -11.59
N SER A 37 14.16 1.69 -10.77
CA SER A 37 13.99 1.80 -9.33
C SER A 37 13.36 3.14 -8.93
N LEU A 38 13.81 4.26 -9.53
CA LEU A 38 13.21 5.58 -9.30
C LEU A 38 11.75 5.63 -9.77
N VAL A 39 11.44 5.06 -10.93
CA VAL A 39 10.08 4.97 -11.47
C VAL A 39 9.15 4.22 -10.49
N LEU A 40 9.60 3.07 -10.00
CA LEU A 40 8.83 2.25 -9.06
C LEU A 40 8.60 2.96 -7.73
N PHE A 41 9.61 3.68 -7.22
CA PHE A 41 9.44 4.48 -6.00
C PHE A 41 8.54 5.70 -6.22
N ASP A 42 8.64 6.38 -7.36
CA ASP A 42 7.78 7.51 -7.67
C ASP A 42 6.31 7.10 -7.78
N THR A 43 6.05 5.99 -8.46
CA THR A 43 4.71 5.38 -8.54
C THR A 43 4.18 5.06 -7.14
N ARG A 44 5.02 4.45 -6.30
CA ARG A 44 4.59 4.10 -4.94
C ARG A 44 4.35 5.32 -4.06
N MET A 45 5.17 6.34 -4.14
CA MET A 45 4.96 7.58 -3.40
C MET A 45 3.68 8.29 -3.85
N SER A 46 3.36 8.25 -5.15
CA SER A 46 2.09 8.80 -5.67
C SER A 46 0.87 8.05 -5.14
N GLU A 47 0.96 6.72 -5.00
CA GLU A 47 -0.12 5.93 -4.41
C GLU A 47 -0.36 6.27 -2.93
N MET A 48 0.68 6.73 -2.23
CA MET A 48 0.64 7.06 -0.80
C MET A 48 0.37 8.55 -0.55
N ALA A 49 0.49 9.38 -1.56
CA ALA A 49 0.30 10.82 -1.44
C ALA A 49 -1.17 11.19 -1.57
N ASP A 50 -1.59 12.12 -0.72
CA ASP A 50 -2.96 12.63 -0.68
C ASP A 50 -3.36 13.36 -1.99
N HIS A 51 -2.39 13.93 -2.70
CA HIS A 51 -2.60 14.75 -3.89
C HIS A 51 -2.32 14.04 -5.22
N LYS A 52 -2.12 12.74 -5.24
CA LYS A 52 -1.91 11.93 -6.46
C LYS A 52 -0.92 12.57 -7.47
N THR A 53 0.23 12.98 -6.99
CA THR A 53 1.24 13.67 -7.80
C THR A 53 2.43 12.77 -8.09
N ALA A 54 2.40 12.04 -9.21
CA ALA A 54 3.62 11.44 -9.74
C ALA A 54 4.56 12.55 -10.24
N THR A 55 5.84 12.46 -9.91
CA THR A 55 6.86 13.41 -10.35
C THR A 55 7.26 13.14 -11.80
N LEU A 56 7.16 11.89 -12.22
CA LEU A 56 7.60 11.44 -13.54
C LEU A 56 6.43 11.40 -14.52
N ALA A 57 6.42 12.34 -15.48
CA ALA A 57 5.60 12.19 -16.68
C ALA A 57 6.18 11.09 -17.58
N PRO A 58 5.36 10.31 -18.32
CA PRO A 58 5.81 9.19 -19.16
C PRO A 58 6.45 9.68 -20.49
N THR A 59 7.42 10.60 -20.39
CA THR A 59 8.06 11.26 -21.57
C THR A 59 9.47 10.73 -21.83
N TRP A 60 9.85 9.63 -21.19
CA TRP A 60 11.18 9.00 -21.27
C TRP A 60 11.12 7.67 -22.03
N ASP A 61 12.27 7.25 -22.57
CA ASP A 61 12.39 6.10 -23.48
C ASP A 61 13.35 5.00 -22.96
N CYS A 62 13.75 5.06 -21.68
CA CYS A 62 14.61 4.06 -21.06
C CYS A 62 13.99 2.67 -21.14
N LYS A 63 14.68 1.72 -21.77
CA LYS A 63 14.23 0.34 -21.92
C LYS A 63 14.18 -0.38 -20.58
N ILE A 64 13.39 -1.45 -20.53
CA ILE A 64 13.37 -2.39 -19.41
C ILE A 64 14.76 -3.02 -19.23
N PRO A 65 15.21 -3.23 -17.98
CA PRO A 65 16.48 -3.92 -17.70
C PRO A 65 16.56 -5.31 -18.35
N LEU A 66 17.76 -5.73 -18.66
CA LEU A 66 18.01 -7.05 -19.26
C LEU A 66 17.82 -8.16 -18.22
N ASN A 67 17.21 -9.26 -18.64
CA ASN A 67 17.11 -10.47 -17.81
C ASN A 67 18.41 -11.28 -17.92
N VAL A 68 19.41 -10.91 -17.15
CA VAL A 68 20.77 -11.49 -17.16
C VAL A 68 21.27 -11.67 -15.73
N ASN A 69 22.23 -12.58 -15.51
CA ASN A 69 22.90 -12.69 -14.23
C ASN A 69 23.91 -11.54 -14.06
N ASP A 70 24.20 -11.16 -12.83
CA ASP A 70 25.20 -10.14 -12.55
C ASP A 70 26.60 -10.59 -13.02
N SER A 71 26.88 -11.89 -13.02
CA SER A 71 28.10 -12.49 -13.55
C SER A 71 28.26 -12.36 -15.06
N ASP A 72 27.16 -12.14 -15.79
CA ASP A 72 27.18 -11.96 -17.25
C ASP A 72 27.57 -10.54 -17.66
N LEU A 73 27.69 -9.64 -16.67
CA LEU A 73 28.03 -8.24 -16.86
C LEU A 73 29.51 -7.99 -16.49
N SER A 74 30.31 -7.55 -17.43
CA SER A 74 31.74 -7.25 -17.24
C SER A 74 32.08 -5.83 -17.73
N PRO A 75 33.01 -5.12 -17.08
CA PRO A 75 33.47 -3.81 -17.52
C PRO A 75 34.11 -3.82 -18.92
N GLU A 76 34.69 -4.95 -19.30
CA GLU A 76 35.44 -5.11 -20.57
C GLU A 76 34.51 -5.44 -21.74
N MET A 77 33.23 -5.73 -21.52
CA MET A 77 32.30 -6.10 -22.57
C MET A 77 32.03 -4.95 -23.53
N LYS A 78 31.99 -5.26 -24.81
CA LYS A 78 31.71 -4.30 -25.90
C LYS A 78 30.26 -4.36 -26.37
N GLU A 79 29.61 -5.51 -26.22
CA GLU A 79 28.22 -5.76 -26.61
C GLU A 79 27.40 -6.23 -25.40
N PRO A 80 26.11 -5.92 -25.35
CA PRO A 80 25.24 -6.43 -24.29
C PRO A 80 25.20 -7.96 -24.31
N PRO A 81 25.13 -8.63 -23.15
CA PRO A 81 24.99 -10.09 -23.10
C PRO A 81 23.69 -10.54 -23.76
N ALA A 82 23.69 -11.75 -24.31
CA ALA A 82 22.45 -12.35 -24.81
C ALA A 82 21.47 -12.55 -23.68
N VAL A 83 20.23 -12.09 -23.87
CA VAL A 83 19.16 -12.27 -22.88
C VAL A 83 18.88 -13.78 -22.76
N GLN A 84 19.09 -14.31 -21.57
CA GLN A 84 18.79 -15.68 -21.26
C GLN A 84 17.29 -15.76 -20.90
N GLY A 85 16.54 -16.63 -21.57
CA GLY A 85 15.09 -16.79 -21.32
C GLY A 85 14.74 -17.41 -19.96
N ASN A 86 15.72 -17.62 -19.07
CA ASN A 86 15.59 -18.29 -17.78
C ASN A 86 15.55 -17.32 -16.60
N SER A 87 15.32 -17.85 -15.41
CA SER A 87 15.41 -17.11 -14.15
C SER A 87 16.86 -16.67 -13.89
N THR A 88 17.07 -15.37 -13.76
CA THR A 88 18.38 -14.76 -13.51
C THR A 88 18.37 -13.92 -12.21
N ASP A 89 19.53 -13.41 -11.80
CA ASP A 89 19.63 -12.47 -10.68
C ASP A 89 18.82 -11.19 -10.90
N ALA A 90 18.63 -10.77 -12.16
CA ALA A 90 17.83 -9.61 -12.52
C ALA A 90 16.34 -9.88 -12.62
N LEU A 91 15.88 -11.12 -12.49
CA LEU A 91 14.48 -11.51 -12.72
C LEU A 91 13.48 -10.60 -12.00
N PHE A 92 13.69 -10.35 -10.72
CA PHE A 92 12.76 -9.56 -9.91
C PHE A 92 12.66 -8.11 -10.39
N VAL A 93 13.78 -7.48 -10.71
CA VAL A 93 13.77 -6.10 -11.23
C VAL A 93 13.14 -6.01 -12.62
N VAL A 94 13.35 -7.01 -13.46
CA VAL A 94 12.79 -7.07 -14.83
C VAL A 94 11.27 -7.19 -14.76
N VAL A 95 10.74 -8.16 -14.01
CA VAL A 95 9.29 -8.37 -13.89
C VAL A 95 8.59 -7.14 -13.30
N ARG A 96 9.17 -6.53 -12.28
CA ARG A 96 8.64 -5.29 -11.71
C ARG A 96 8.63 -4.13 -12.71
N SER A 97 9.66 -4.04 -13.54
CA SER A 97 9.76 -3.00 -14.57
C SER A 97 8.74 -3.21 -15.68
N GLU A 98 8.49 -4.46 -16.12
CA GLU A 98 7.43 -4.78 -17.08
C GLU A 98 6.03 -4.41 -16.54
N LEU A 99 5.76 -4.73 -15.28
CA LEU A 99 4.52 -4.33 -14.62
C LEU A 99 4.37 -2.81 -14.52
N ALA A 100 5.45 -2.12 -14.14
CA ALA A 100 5.44 -0.66 -14.03
C ALA A 100 5.29 0.01 -15.41
N ASP A 101 5.89 -0.57 -16.46
CA ASP A 101 5.71 -0.08 -17.82
C ASP A 101 4.26 -0.20 -18.31
N PHE A 102 3.61 -1.29 -17.97
CA PHE A 102 2.19 -1.47 -18.28
C PHE A 102 1.31 -0.44 -17.55
N VAL A 103 1.44 -0.34 -16.23
CA VAL A 103 0.51 0.48 -15.42
C VAL A 103 0.66 1.99 -15.67
N ARG A 104 1.85 2.47 -16.07
CA ARG A 104 2.05 3.88 -16.41
C ARG A 104 1.28 4.32 -17.66
N HIS A 105 0.79 3.36 -18.46
CA HIS A 105 -0.04 3.60 -19.63
C HIS A 105 -1.50 3.16 -19.47
N ALA A 106 -1.85 2.53 -18.34
CA ALA A 106 -3.19 2.04 -18.08
C ALA A 106 -4.07 3.13 -17.45
N ALA A 107 -5.22 3.43 -18.07
CA ALA A 107 -6.10 4.49 -17.60
C ALA A 107 -6.64 4.22 -16.19
N PHE A 108 -7.01 2.98 -15.87
CA PHE A 108 -7.49 2.60 -14.54
C PHE A 108 -6.46 2.89 -13.44
N TYR A 109 -5.17 2.71 -13.75
CA TYR A 109 -4.12 2.95 -12.76
C TYR A 109 -3.79 4.44 -12.61
N LEU A 110 -3.85 5.19 -13.70
CA LEU A 110 -3.68 6.64 -13.69
C LEU A 110 -4.83 7.33 -12.95
N ASP A 111 -6.06 6.82 -13.03
CA ASP A 111 -7.17 7.30 -12.21
C ASP A 111 -6.87 7.21 -10.71
N PHE A 112 -6.17 6.14 -10.33
CA PHE A 112 -5.77 5.93 -8.94
C PHE A 112 -4.54 6.75 -8.52
N THR A 113 -3.55 6.94 -9.40
CA THR A 113 -2.26 7.55 -9.03
C THR A 113 -2.12 9.00 -9.46
N ASN A 114 -2.51 9.35 -10.68
CA ASN A 114 -2.44 10.72 -11.21
C ASN A 114 -3.38 10.95 -12.39
N PRO A 115 -4.64 11.29 -12.16
CA PRO A 115 -5.63 11.51 -13.21
C PRO A 115 -5.22 12.56 -14.25
N ALA A 116 -4.40 13.56 -13.87
CA ALA A 116 -3.93 14.61 -14.77
C ALA A 116 -3.04 14.07 -15.91
N LEU A 117 -2.40 12.93 -15.71
CA LEU A 117 -1.56 12.31 -16.74
C LEU A 117 -2.35 11.59 -17.84
N LYS A 118 -3.63 11.31 -17.65
CA LYS A 118 -4.46 10.63 -18.68
C LYS A 118 -4.44 11.30 -20.03
N SER A 119 -4.46 12.62 -20.06
CA SER A 119 -4.46 13.39 -21.30
C SER A 119 -3.10 13.41 -22.01
N ILE A 120 -2.02 13.11 -21.29
CA ILE A 120 -0.64 13.13 -21.80
C ILE A 120 -0.21 11.73 -22.25
N VAL A 121 -0.73 10.71 -21.58
CA VAL A 121 -0.51 9.33 -22.00
C VAL A 121 -1.22 9.14 -23.32
N LYS A 122 -0.43 9.06 -24.40
CA LYS A 122 -0.98 8.63 -25.68
C LYS A 122 -1.69 7.31 -25.42
N PRO A 123 -2.95 7.17 -25.87
CA PRO A 123 -3.60 5.90 -25.88
C PRO A 123 -2.59 4.94 -26.54
N GLY A 124 -2.13 3.95 -25.78
CA GLY A 124 -1.19 2.98 -26.32
C GLY A 124 -1.81 2.31 -27.52
N GLN A 125 -1.05 1.59 -28.32
CA GLN A 125 -1.49 0.87 -29.52
C GLN A 125 -2.72 -0.04 -29.31
N HIS A 126 -3.36 0.04 -28.17
CA HIS A 126 -4.57 -0.70 -27.75
C HIS A 126 -5.88 0.09 -27.99
N GLU A 127 -5.83 1.29 -28.55
CA GLU A 127 -7.03 1.99 -28.98
C GLU A 127 -7.70 1.24 -30.12
N GLY A 128 -8.77 0.57 -29.77
CA GLY A 128 -9.75 0.16 -30.74
C GLY A 128 -10.36 -1.21 -30.56
N LEU A 129 -9.73 -2.20 -29.89
CA LEU A 129 -10.26 -3.56 -29.88
C LEU A 129 -10.08 -4.37 -28.59
N VAL A 130 -9.19 -3.96 -27.69
CA VAL A 130 -8.91 -4.75 -26.47
C VAL A 130 -9.24 -3.91 -25.23
N SER A 131 -10.18 -4.41 -24.39
CA SER A 131 -10.48 -3.75 -23.11
C SER A 131 -9.26 -3.79 -22.19
N GLU A 132 -9.15 -2.83 -21.26
CA GLU A 132 -8.07 -2.81 -20.26
C GLU A 132 -8.00 -4.13 -19.46
N ALA A 133 -9.13 -4.76 -19.19
CA ALA A 133 -9.19 -6.08 -18.57
C ALA A 133 -8.50 -7.17 -19.40
N ALA A 134 -8.73 -7.18 -20.71
CA ALA A 134 -8.09 -8.15 -21.61
C ALA A 134 -6.60 -7.84 -21.79
N ALA A 135 -6.20 -6.57 -21.78
CA ALA A 135 -4.79 -6.17 -21.79
C ALA A 135 -4.06 -6.65 -20.52
N LEU A 136 -4.71 -6.52 -19.36
CA LEU A 136 -4.19 -7.01 -18.09
C LEU A 136 -4.09 -8.54 -18.04
N GLU A 137 -5.08 -9.25 -18.58
CA GLU A 137 -5.05 -10.72 -18.72
C GLU A 137 -3.91 -11.19 -19.61
N ASN A 138 -3.70 -10.52 -20.74
CA ASN A 138 -2.58 -10.81 -21.64
C ASN A 138 -1.22 -10.56 -20.98
N LEU A 139 -1.10 -9.47 -20.20
CA LEU A 139 0.11 -9.19 -19.43
C LEU A 139 0.39 -10.30 -18.41
N GLU A 140 -0.62 -10.70 -17.63
CA GLU A 140 -0.50 -11.78 -16.64
C GLU A 140 0.00 -13.07 -17.31
N LYS A 141 -0.64 -13.47 -18.40
CA LYS A 141 -0.23 -14.64 -19.16
C LYS A 141 1.20 -14.52 -19.70
N THR A 142 1.56 -13.35 -20.21
CA THR A 142 2.92 -13.11 -20.72
C THR A 142 3.96 -13.23 -19.61
N ILE A 143 3.70 -12.68 -18.42
CA ILE A 143 4.60 -12.75 -17.26
C ILE A 143 4.71 -14.19 -16.76
N ASP A 144 3.60 -14.93 -16.69
CA ASP A 144 3.61 -16.34 -16.30
C ASP A 144 4.42 -17.17 -17.30
N ASP A 145 4.15 -17.03 -18.59
CA ASP A 145 4.80 -17.80 -19.67
C ASP A 145 6.27 -17.45 -19.83
N LYS A 146 6.66 -16.20 -19.66
CA LYS A 146 8.03 -15.74 -19.93
C LYS A 146 8.93 -15.87 -18.71
N TYR A 147 8.39 -15.76 -17.50
CA TYR A 147 9.17 -15.65 -16.27
C TYR A 147 8.75 -16.64 -15.17
N LEU A 148 7.50 -16.58 -14.70
CA LEU A 148 7.15 -17.26 -13.45
C LEU A 148 7.16 -18.78 -13.54
N LYS A 149 6.87 -19.36 -14.70
CA LYS A 149 6.92 -20.80 -14.91
C LYS A 149 8.33 -21.41 -14.73
N PHE A 150 9.37 -20.58 -14.81
CA PHE A 150 10.75 -21.01 -14.62
C PHE A 150 11.27 -20.76 -13.21
N CYS A 151 10.44 -20.19 -12.35
CA CYS A 151 10.80 -19.88 -10.98
C CYS A 151 10.74 -21.13 -10.09
N ASP A 152 11.79 -21.32 -9.29
CA ASP A 152 11.83 -22.28 -8.21
C ASP A 152 11.23 -21.64 -6.95
N PRO A 153 10.10 -22.15 -6.41
CA PRO A 153 9.45 -21.56 -5.24
C PRO A 153 10.28 -21.67 -3.94
N GLU A 154 11.32 -22.50 -3.88
CA GLU A 154 12.21 -22.61 -2.72
C GLU A 154 13.38 -21.61 -2.79
N ASN A 155 13.61 -21.00 -3.93
CA ASN A 155 14.58 -19.94 -4.07
C ASN A 155 14.00 -18.60 -3.57
N GLN A 156 14.71 -17.90 -2.69
CA GLN A 156 14.25 -16.65 -2.06
C GLN A 156 13.84 -15.56 -3.06
N LEU A 157 14.67 -15.32 -4.09
CA LEU A 157 14.38 -14.32 -5.12
C LEU A 157 13.18 -14.70 -5.98
N HIS A 158 13.11 -15.97 -6.37
CA HIS A 158 12.00 -16.49 -7.16
C HIS A 158 10.68 -16.49 -6.36
N PHE A 159 10.73 -16.91 -5.11
CA PHE A 159 9.58 -16.81 -4.19
C PHE A 159 9.06 -15.38 -4.10
N MET A 160 9.97 -14.43 -3.88
CA MET A 160 9.63 -13.01 -3.82
C MET A 160 9.04 -12.52 -5.16
N THR A 161 9.63 -12.91 -6.29
CA THR A 161 9.13 -12.56 -7.62
C THR A 161 7.72 -13.08 -7.85
N ILE A 162 7.48 -14.37 -7.56
CA ILE A 162 6.15 -15.00 -7.74
C ILE A 162 5.08 -14.28 -6.94
N TRP A 163 5.27 -14.18 -5.63
CA TRP A 163 4.20 -13.70 -4.75
C TRP A 163 4.00 -12.21 -4.81
N TRP A 164 5.07 -11.43 -4.99
CA TRP A 164 4.96 -10.00 -5.22
C TRP A 164 4.23 -9.69 -6.54
N THR A 165 4.56 -10.41 -7.62
CA THR A 165 3.88 -10.27 -8.91
C THR A 165 2.39 -10.59 -8.81
N ARG A 166 2.04 -11.69 -8.16
CA ARG A 166 0.64 -12.10 -7.95
C ARG A 166 -0.14 -11.08 -7.11
N SER A 167 0.48 -10.54 -6.05
CA SER A 167 -0.10 -9.48 -5.25
C SER A 167 -0.34 -8.21 -6.06
N TYR A 168 0.63 -7.81 -6.86
CA TYR A 168 0.54 -6.62 -7.70
C TYR A 168 -0.51 -6.75 -8.81
N LEU A 169 -0.58 -7.89 -9.46
CA LEU A 169 -1.61 -8.20 -10.47
C LEU A 169 -3.02 -8.25 -9.85
N ALA A 170 -3.17 -8.83 -8.66
CA ALA A 170 -4.43 -8.81 -7.93
C ALA A 170 -4.88 -7.37 -7.63
N LYS A 171 -3.95 -6.49 -7.23
CA LYS A 171 -4.21 -5.06 -7.06
C LYS A 171 -4.63 -4.39 -8.38
N CYS A 172 -3.93 -4.65 -9.48
CA CYS A 172 -4.30 -4.10 -10.79
C CYS A 172 -5.70 -4.53 -11.22
N ARG A 173 -6.05 -5.80 -11.05
CA ARG A 173 -7.40 -6.32 -11.33
C ARG A 173 -8.46 -5.67 -10.44
N PHE A 174 -8.14 -5.47 -9.16
CA PHE A 174 -9.03 -4.78 -8.22
C PHE A 174 -9.28 -3.32 -8.65
N LEU A 175 -8.24 -2.56 -9.00
CA LEU A 175 -8.35 -1.18 -9.44
C LEU A 175 -9.10 -1.08 -10.77
N GLU A 176 -8.82 -1.95 -11.73
CA GLU A 176 -9.53 -2.01 -13.02
C GLU A 176 -11.02 -2.28 -12.81
N HIS A 177 -11.35 -3.29 -11.98
CA HIS A 177 -12.73 -3.59 -11.64
C HIS A 177 -13.42 -2.39 -10.98
N HIS A 178 -12.77 -1.73 -10.05
CA HIS A 178 -13.31 -0.55 -9.37
C HIS A 178 -13.56 0.59 -10.35
N THR A 179 -12.58 0.97 -11.16
CA THR A 179 -12.70 2.05 -12.15
C THR A 179 -13.80 1.79 -13.17
N ARG A 180 -13.93 0.55 -13.64
CA ARG A 180 -14.98 0.14 -14.60
C ARG A 180 -16.38 0.34 -14.04
N HIS A 181 -16.59 0.13 -12.74
CA HIS A 181 -17.93 0.12 -12.14
C HIS A 181 -18.27 1.41 -11.38
N THR A 182 -17.29 2.20 -10.93
CA THR A 182 -17.53 3.46 -10.21
C THR A 182 -18.12 4.55 -11.11
N ASN A 183 -17.82 4.53 -12.41
CA ASN A 183 -18.33 5.50 -13.38
C ASN A 183 -19.76 5.20 -13.87
N LEU A 184 -20.38 4.13 -13.37
CA LEU A 184 -21.73 3.77 -13.74
C LEU A 184 -22.72 4.41 -12.74
N SER A 185 -23.71 5.14 -13.24
CA SER A 185 -24.82 5.68 -12.44
C SER A 185 -25.74 4.60 -11.86
N VAL A 186 -25.42 3.33 -12.07
CA VAL A 186 -26.20 2.17 -11.66
C VAL A 186 -25.53 1.50 -10.46
N PRO A 187 -26.29 1.14 -9.39
CA PRO A 187 -25.75 0.40 -8.27
C PRO A 187 -25.13 -0.93 -8.70
N LEU A 188 -24.02 -1.31 -8.08
CA LEU A 188 -23.35 -2.60 -8.32
C LEU A 188 -24.30 -3.77 -8.03
N THR A 189 -24.30 -4.74 -8.92
CA THR A 189 -24.97 -6.04 -8.69
C THR A 189 -24.24 -6.86 -7.62
N ASP A 190 -24.91 -7.82 -7.00
CA ASP A 190 -24.27 -8.69 -6.01
C ASP A 190 -23.11 -9.50 -6.61
N ALA A 191 -23.23 -9.95 -7.86
CA ALA A 191 -22.13 -10.63 -8.54
C ALA A 191 -20.89 -9.75 -8.73
N GLN A 192 -21.08 -8.45 -9.04
CA GLN A 192 -19.97 -7.51 -9.15
C GLN A 192 -19.32 -7.21 -7.77
N ARG A 193 -20.14 -7.14 -6.71
CA ARG A 193 -19.63 -7.00 -5.34
C ARG A 193 -18.85 -8.23 -4.90
N ASP A 194 -19.36 -9.42 -5.17
CA ASP A 194 -18.69 -10.70 -4.89
C ASP A 194 -17.35 -10.78 -5.63
N ALA A 195 -17.29 -10.34 -6.89
CA ALA A 195 -16.04 -10.27 -7.64
C ALA A 195 -15.03 -9.30 -7.00
N ALA A 196 -15.48 -8.11 -6.55
CA ALA A 196 -14.62 -7.14 -5.87
C ALA A 196 -14.04 -7.71 -4.57
N ILE A 197 -14.86 -8.40 -3.76
CA ILE A 197 -14.39 -9.07 -2.53
C ILE A 197 -13.37 -10.16 -2.86
N ALA A 198 -13.64 -11.01 -3.86
CA ALA A 198 -12.71 -12.06 -4.24
C ALA A 198 -11.35 -11.51 -4.65
N LEU A 199 -11.30 -10.38 -5.38
CA LEU A 199 -10.06 -9.71 -5.75
C LEU A 199 -9.35 -9.11 -4.52
N ALA A 200 -10.09 -8.48 -3.61
CA ALA A 200 -9.55 -7.94 -2.37
C ALA A 200 -8.98 -9.05 -1.47
N CYS A 201 -9.71 -10.15 -1.30
CA CYS A 201 -9.23 -11.34 -0.58
C CYS A 201 -7.95 -11.90 -1.21
N ARG A 202 -7.88 -11.95 -2.54
CA ARG A 202 -6.68 -12.42 -3.25
C ARG A 202 -5.45 -11.54 -2.97
N MET A 203 -5.64 -10.21 -2.86
CA MET A 203 -4.56 -9.31 -2.46
C MET A 203 -4.04 -9.66 -1.06
N LEU A 204 -4.94 -9.87 -0.09
CA LEU A 204 -4.57 -10.23 1.29
C LEU A 204 -3.87 -11.59 1.37
N GLU A 205 -4.39 -12.62 0.67
CA GLU A 205 -3.78 -13.95 0.60
C GLU A 205 -2.33 -13.89 0.08
N CYS A 206 -2.09 -13.13 -0.98
CA CYS A 206 -0.73 -12.95 -1.52
C CYS A 206 0.19 -12.21 -0.55
N ASP A 207 -0.30 -11.16 0.11
CA ASP A 207 0.44 -10.40 1.10
C ASP A 207 0.78 -11.26 2.33
N THR A 208 -0.19 -12.06 2.82
CA THR A 208 0.04 -13.02 3.91
C THR A 208 1.14 -13.99 3.56
N ARG A 209 1.15 -14.54 2.34
CA ARG A 209 2.21 -15.43 1.86
C ARG A 209 3.58 -14.77 1.86
N LEU A 210 3.65 -13.51 1.40
CA LEU A 210 4.89 -12.75 1.43
C LEU A 210 5.41 -12.51 2.85
N ARG A 211 4.52 -12.17 3.79
CA ARG A 211 4.91 -11.78 5.15
C ARG A 211 5.24 -12.97 6.04
N SER A 212 4.50 -14.07 5.91
CA SER A 212 4.65 -15.25 6.77
C SER A 212 5.84 -16.13 6.41
N SER A 213 6.39 -16.02 5.20
CA SER A 213 7.46 -16.89 4.73
C SER A 213 8.84 -16.49 5.25
N SER A 214 9.64 -17.48 5.66
CA SER A 214 11.05 -17.28 5.96
C SER A 214 11.88 -16.86 4.74
N LEU A 215 11.44 -17.22 3.53
CA LEU A 215 12.11 -16.90 2.27
C LEU A 215 12.08 -15.40 1.94
N SER A 216 11.10 -14.67 2.45
CA SER A 216 10.95 -13.23 2.22
C SER A 216 11.62 -12.35 3.27
N LYS A 217 12.22 -12.91 4.32
CA LYS A 217 12.81 -12.14 5.45
C LYS A 217 13.74 -11.00 5.00
N ARG A 218 14.61 -11.26 4.03
CA ARG A 218 15.55 -10.25 3.49
C ARG A 218 14.87 -9.10 2.75
N PHE A 219 13.61 -9.28 2.33
CA PHE A 219 12.84 -8.33 1.53
C PHE A 219 11.75 -7.62 2.34
N GLN A 220 11.67 -7.85 3.65
CA GLN A 220 10.63 -7.31 4.53
C GLN A 220 10.53 -5.77 4.44
N TRP A 221 11.68 -5.07 4.39
CA TRP A 221 11.74 -3.62 4.24
C TRP A 221 10.95 -3.10 3.01
N MET A 222 10.94 -3.89 1.92
CA MET A 222 10.19 -3.55 0.72
C MET A 222 8.72 -3.94 0.83
N ILE A 223 8.43 -5.11 1.42
CA ILE A 223 7.06 -5.61 1.61
C ILE A 223 6.25 -4.63 2.44
N TYR A 224 6.85 -4.01 3.47
CA TYR A 224 6.19 -2.99 4.29
C TYR A 224 5.75 -1.75 3.52
N LEU A 225 6.41 -1.41 2.42
CA LEU A 225 5.99 -0.29 1.58
C LEU A 225 4.68 -0.56 0.83
N TYR A 226 4.24 -1.82 0.72
CA TYR A 226 3.10 -2.24 -0.08
C TYR A 226 1.99 -2.84 0.78
N PHE A 227 1.52 -2.07 1.77
CA PHE A 227 0.41 -2.52 2.59
C PHE A 227 -0.90 -2.57 1.77
N PRO A 228 -1.69 -3.69 1.84
CA PRO A 228 -2.86 -3.90 1.00
C PRO A 228 -4.12 -3.23 1.58
N PHE A 229 -4.02 -1.97 2.01
CA PHE A 229 -5.12 -1.26 2.66
C PHE A 229 -6.39 -1.14 1.81
N PRO A 230 -6.32 -0.91 0.48
CA PRO A 230 -7.53 -0.89 -0.35
C PRO A 230 -8.37 -2.16 -0.25
N ALA A 231 -7.72 -3.31 -0.07
CA ALA A 231 -8.41 -4.57 0.11
C ALA A 231 -9.21 -4.62 1.42
N TYR A 232 -8.62 -4.16 2.53
CA TYR A 232 -9.34 -4.08 3.80
C TYR A 232 -10.57 -3.18 3.72
N ILE A 233 -10.42 -1.99 3.12
CA ILE A 233 -11.55 -1.06 2.97
C ILE A 233 -12.68 -1.71 2.18
N GLN A 234 -12.37 -2.30 1.03
CA GLN A 234 -13.38 -2.94 0.18
C GLN A 234 -14.13 -4.04 0.93
N ILE A 235 -13.40 -4.91 1.62
CA ILE A 235 -13.99 -6.01 2.37
C ILE A 235 -14.87 -5.48 3.50
N LEU A 236 -14.36 -4.56 4.33
CA LEU A 236 -15.09 -4.03 5.48
C LEU A 236 -16.34 -3.25 5.08
N GLN A 237 -16.29 -2.47 4.00
CA GLN A 237 -17.46 -1.78 3.46
C GLN A 237 -18.53 -2.76 2.99
N ASP A 238 -18.15 -3.85 2.33
CA ASP A 238 -19.12 -4.85 1.88
C ASP A 238 -19.68 -5.66 3.04
N LEU A 239 -18.85 -6.09 3.98
CA LEU A 239 -19.29 -6.81 5.19
C LEU A 239 -20.27 -5.98 6.03
N ARG A 240 -20.08 -4.66 6.11
CA ARG A 240 -21.02 -3.77 6.77
C ARG A 240 -22.37 -3.73 6.05
N ARG A 241 -22.38 -3.72 4.71
CA ARG A 241 -23.60 -3.65 3.89
C ARG A 241 -24.31 -4.98 3.73
N ARG A 242 -23.54 -6.08 3.66
CA ARG A 242 -24.01 -7.44 3.40
C ARG A 242 -23.40 -8.45 4.39
N PRO A 243 -23.68 -8.32 5.70
CA PRO A 243 -23.01 -9.11 6.75
C PRO A 243 -23.25 -10.63 6.63
N GLY A 244 -24.30 -11.04 5.93
CA GLY A 244 -24.66 -12.44 5.66
C GLY A 244 -24.31 -12.90 4.25
N SER A 245 -23.45 -12.19 3.50
CA SER A 245 -23.06 -12.64 2.17
C SER A 245 -22.31 -13.99 2.24
N LYS A 246 -22.36 -14.76 1.16
CA LYS A 246 -21.68 -16.07 1.05
C LYS A 246 -20.15 -15.97 1.23
N GLU A 247 -19.58 -14.82 0.93
CA GLU A 247 -18.13 -14.55 1.04
C GLU A 247 -17.72 -14.03 2.44
N ALA A 248 -18.69 -13.68 3.29
CA ALA A 248 -18.41 -12.98 4.54
C ALA A 248 -17.49 -13.79 5.49
N GLU A 249 -17.74 -15.07 5.69
CA GLU A 249 -16.93 -15.90 6.60
C GLU A 249 -15.48 -16.01 6.11
N ARG A 250 -15.32 -16.33 4.82
CA ARG A 250 -13.99 -16.39 4.19
C ARG A 250 -13.25 -15.06 4.27
N ALA A 251 -13.95 -13.95 4.06
CA ALA A 251 -13.34 -12.63 4.12
C ALA A 251 -12.84 -12.29 5.53
N TRP A 252 -13.60 -12.65 6.58
CA TRP A 252 -13.16 -12.49 7.97
C TRP A 252 -11.95 -13.34 8.32
N GLU A 253 -11.90 -14.59 7.85
CA GLU A 253 -10.77 -15.50 8.03
C GLU A 253 -9.50 -14.93 7.37
N ILE A 254 -9.58 -14.58 6.08
CA ILE A 254 -8.45 -14.03 5.32
C ILE A 254 -7.93 -12.71 5.92
N MET A 255 -8.83 -11.83 6.37
CA MET A 255 -8.43 -10.60 7.05
C MET A 255 -7.73 -10.89 8.38
N SER A 256 -8.20 -11.88 9.14
CA SER A 256 -7.57 -12.27 10.41
C SER A 256 -6.16 -12.80 10.18
N ASP A 257 -5.98 -13.71 9.24
CA ASP A 257 -4.68 -14.27 8.88
C ASP A 257 -3.68 -13.20 8.43
N ASN A 258 -4.15 -12.25 7.61
CA ASN A 258 -3.30 -11.15 7.15
C ASN A 258 -2.97 -10.18 8.29
N TYR A 259 -3.95 -9.86 9.13
CA TYR A 259 -3.77 -8.96 10.27
C TYR A 259 -2.67 -9.46 11.23
N ASP A 260 -2.69 -10.74 11.56
CA ASP A 260 -1.71 -11.34 12.48
C ASP A 260 -0.27 -11.26 11.93
N THR A 261 -0.10 -11.33 10.60
CA THR A 261 1.22 -11.22 9.99
C THR A 261 1.69 -9.77 9.78
N THR A 262 0.78 -8.83 9.74
CA THR A 262 1.04 -7.44 9.34
C THR A 262 1.14 -6.50 10.54
N PHE A 263 0.16 -6.57 11.44
CA PHE A 263 0.01 -5.58 12.52
C PHE A 263 0.92 -5.80 13.71
N VAL A 264 1.59 -6.94 13.82
CA VAL A 264 2.66 -7.15 14.80
C VAL A 264 3.75 -6.08 14.70
N PHE A 265 3.96 -5.53 13.51
CA PHE A 265 5.00 -4.53 13.22
C PHE A 265 4.51 -3.07 13.25
N ILE A 266 3.23 -2.83 12.96
CA ILE A 266 2.61 -1.50 13.00
C ILE A 266 2.25 -1.10 14.44
N ASN A 267 2.52 -1.96 15.40
CA ASN A 267 2.07 -1.88 16.79
C ASN A 267 2.57 -0.67 17.61
N LYS A 268 3.41 0.21 17.06
CA LYS A 268 3.98 1.34 17.82
C LYS A 268 3.08 2.58 17.85
N ASP A 269 2.13 2.74 16.91
CA ASP A 269 1.34 3.97 16.77
C ASP A 269 -0.18 3.71 16.82
N SER A 270 -0.68 3.40 18.02
CA SER A 270 -2.14 3.30 18.27
C SER A 270 -2.87 4.64 18.13
N ASP A 271 -2.12 5.75 18.10
CA ASP A 271 -2.69 7.10 17.98
C ASP A 271 -2.81 7.60 16.53
N SER A 272 -2.30 6.85 15.56
CA SER A 272 -2.38 7.27 14.18
C SER A 272 -3.85 7.38 13.71
N PRO A 273 -4.22 8.45 12.99
CA PRO A 273 -5.58 8.61 12.43
C PRO A 273 -6.01 7.42 11.59
N PHE A 274 -5.06 6.83 10.87
CA PHE A 274 -5.24 5.62 10.09
C PHE A 274 -5.72 4.43 10.94
N PHE A 275 -5.04 4.14 12.06
CA PHE A 275 -5.42 3.04 12.93
C PHE A 275 -6.81 3.25 13.54
N LYS A 276 -7.13 4.50 13.90
CA LYS A 276 -8.45 4.86 14.44
C LYS A 276 -9.55 4.62 13.40
N ALA A 277 -9.35 5.08 12.17
CA ALA A 277 -10.30 4.86 11.07
C ALA A 277 -10.49 3.37 10.74
N PHE A 278 -9.40 2.62 10.63
CA PHE A 278 -9.42 1.18 10.40
C PHE A 278 -10.20 0.44 11.51
N THR A 279 -9.87 0.74 12.78
CA THR A 279 -10.53 0.15 13.95
C THR A 279 -12.03 0.37 13.91
N ARG A 280 -12.46 1.61 13.64
CA ARG A 280 -13.89 1.92 13.53
C ARG A 280 -14.57 1.14 12.42
N MET A 281 -14.02 1.17 11.20
CA MET A 281 -14.60 0.44 10.07
C MET A 281 -14.76 -1.06 10.36
N LEU A 282 -13.78 -1.65 11.03
CA LEU A 282 -13.79 -3.06 11.41
C LEU A 282 -14.87 -3.36 12.45
N LEU A 283 -14.97 -2.54 13.49
CA LEU A 283 -15.97 -2.72 14.54
C LEU A 283 -17.38 -2.47 14.02
N ASP A 284 -17.60 -1.45 13.18
CA ASP A 284 -18.90 -1.17 12.54
C ASP A 284 -19.34 -2.35 11.64
N ALA A 285 -18.41 -2.95 10.90
CA ALA A 285 -18.73 -4.12 10.06
C ALA A 285 -19.09 -5.35 10.91
N TRP A 286 -18.43 -5.54 12.05
CA TRP A 286 -18.76 -6.63 12.97
C TRP A 286 -20.10 -6.40 13.68
N GLU A 287 -20.36 -5.18 14.14
CA GLU A 287 -21.65 -4.81 14.75
C GLU A 287 -22.82 -5.07 13.78
N ALA A 288 -22.67 -4.70 12.51
CA ALA A 288 -23.67 -4.99 11.49
C ALA A 288 -23.97 -6.51 11.39
N ARG A 289 -22.96 -7.37 11.56
CA ARG A 289 -23.14 -8.83 11.58
C ARG A 289 -23.83 -9.30 12.87
N GLU A 290 -23.46 -8.77 14.03
CA GLU A 290 -24.11 -9.08 15.32
C GLU A 290 -25.61 -8.71 15.28
N VAL A 291 -25.95 -7.53 14.73
CA VAL A 291 -27.33 -7.07 14.55
C VAL A 291 -28.11 -7.96 13.60
N ALA A 292 -27.52 -8.31 12.45
CA ALA A 292 -28.18 -9.20 11.47
C ALA A 292 -28.44 -10.60 12.03
N SER A 293 -27.53 -11.11 12.87
CA SER A 293 -27.70 -12.41 13.54
C SER A 293 -28.80 -12.37 14.61
N SER A 294 -28.98 -11.26 15.33
CA SER A 294 -30.01 -11.12 16.38
C SER A 294 -31.41 -10.91 15.82
N GLN A 295 -31.54 -10.45 14.58
CA GLN A 295 -32.85 -10.21 13.92
C GLN A 295 -33.49 -11.47 13.29
N GLY A 296 -32.95 -12.65 13.58
CA GLY A 296 -33.59 -13.92 13.20
C GLY A 296 -33.29 -14.40 11.78
N GLY A 297 -32.20 -13.92 11.18
CA GLY A 297 -31.64 -14.51 9.96
C GLY A 297 -31.03 -15.90 10.24
N ASP A 298 -30.91 -16.73 9.20
CA ASP A 298 -30.21 -18.03 9.23
C ASP A 298 -28.70 -17.92 9.62
N LEU A 299 -28.24 -16.73 9.98
CA LEU A 299 -26.88 -16.46 10.47
C LEU A 299 -26.74 -17.02 11.90
N LYS A 300 -26.06 -18.13 12.03
CA LYS A 300 -25.60 -18.62 13.34
C LYS A 300 -24.82 -17.53 14.04
N LEU A 301 -25.06 -17.37 15.36
CA LEU A 301 -24.23 -16.51 16.23
C LEU A 301 -22.78 -16.96 16.10
N SER A 302 -22.00 -16.22 15.33
CA SER A 302 -20.61 -16.58 15.03
C SER A 302 -19.72 -16.06 16.14
N ILE A 303 -18.76 -16.86 16.57
CA ILE A 303 -17.69 -16.40 17.47
C ILE A 303 -16.95 -15.25 16.77
N ALA A 304 -16.65 -14.18 17.51
CA ALA A 304 -15.94 -13.05 16.93
C ALA A 304 -14.61 -13.48 16.32
N PRO A 305 -14.30 -13.07 15.08
CA PRO A 305 -13.05 -13.43 14.40
C PRO A 305 -11.83 -12.92 15.18
N PRO A 306 -10.65 -13.58 15.06
CA PRO A 306 -9.42 -13.20 15.78
C PRO A 306 -9.07 -11.72 15.61
N ILE A 307 -9.21 -11.16 14.41
CA ILE A 307 -8.96 -9.74 14.14
C ILE A 307 -9.85 -8.81 14.99
N VAL A 308 -11.13 -9.15 15.16
CA VAL A 308 -12.07 -8.35 15.97
C VAL A 308 -11.68 -8.40 17.44
N LEU A 309 -11.32 -9.59 17.96
CA LEU A 309 -10.85 -9.78 19.34
C LEU A 309 -9.56 -8.99 19.58
N SER A 310 -8.60 -9.09 18.67
CA SER A 310 -7.32 -8.39 18.75
C SER A 310 -7.50 -6.87 18.77
N VAL A 311 -8.37 -6.35 17.91
CA VAL A 311 -8.65 -4.90 17.85
C VAL A 311 -9.40 -4.43 19.09
N ARG A 312 -10.43 -5.15 19.56
CA ARG A 312 -11.14 -4.83 20.81
C ARG A 312 -10.19 -4.80 22.01
N HIS A 313 -9.32 -5.79 22.13
CA HIS A 313 -8.31 -5.83 23.19
C HIS A 313 -7.37 -4.61 23.15
N ARG A 314 -6.92 -4.25 21.96
CA ARG A 314 -6.02 -3.10 21.78
C ARG A 314 -6.70 -1.76 22.12
N VAL A 315 -7.94 -1.57 21.70
CA VAL A 315 -8.71 -0.36 22.07
C VAL A 315 -8.85 -0.26 23.59
N ALA A 316 -9.13 -1.37 24.27
CA ALA A 316 -9.22 -1.41 25.74
C ALA A 316 -7.89 -1.06 26.41
N GLN A 317 -6.75 -1.55 25.88
CA GLN A 317 -5.41 -1.18 26.39
C GLN A 317 -5.12 0.32 26.25
N VAL A 318 -5.44 0.91 25.10
CA VAL A 318 -5.24 2.36 24.86
C VAL A 318 -6.08 3.18 25.84
N ALA A 319 -7.34 2.80 26.04
CA ALA A 319 -8.22 3.47 27.01
C ALA A 319 -7.69 3.38 28.46
N GLN A 320 -7.16 2.22 28.86
CA GLN A 320 -6.55 2.04 30.19
C GLN A 320 -5.29 2.88 30.37
N ASN A 321 -4.42 2.93 29.35
CA ASN A 321 -3.19 3.73 29.40
C ASN A 321 -3.50 5.24 29.49
N ALA A 322 -4.53 5.71 28.80
CA ALA A 322 -4.99 7.11 28.89
C ALA A 322 -5.48 7.45 30.31
N GLN A 323 -6.26 6.57 30.95
CA GLN A 323 -6.76 6.76 32.32
C GLN A 323 -5.63 6.76 33.37
N THR A 324 -4.60 5.91 33.18
CA THR A 324 -3.44 5.87 34.09
C THR A 324 -2.57 7.12 33.94
N ALA A 325 -2.41 7.67 32.73
CA ALA A 325 -1.69 8.91 32.49
C ALA A 325 -2.36 10.11 33.16
N ASP A 326 -3.70 10.22 33.05
CA ASP A 326 -4.48 11.26 33.73
C ASP A 326 -4.37 11.16 35.26
N THR A 327 -4.42 9.94 35.82
CA THR A 327 -4.33 9.74 37.27
C THR A 327 -2.95 10.12 37.82
N GLN A 328 -1.88 9.91 37.05
CA GLN A 328 -0.52 10.30 37.45
C GLN A 328 -0.32 11.84 37.37
N GLN A 329 -0.99 12.50 36.44
CA GLN A 329 -0.90 13.97 36.30
C GLN A 329 -1.67 14.70 37.43
N PHE A 330 -2.72 14.10 37.99
CA PHE A 330 -3.43 14.61 39.17
C PHE A 330 -2.76 14.26 40.50
N GLY A 331 -1.87 13.30 40.55
CA GLY A 331 -1.17 12.85 41.77
C GLY A 331 0.10 13.65 42.09
N MET A 332 0.59 14.55 41.24
CA MET A 332 1.78 15.37 41.47
C MET A 332 1.49 16.84 41.77
N GLY A 333 0.48 17.14 42.52
CA GLY A 333 0.15 18.53 42.80
C GLY A 333 -0.46 18.80 44.11
N ILE A 334 0.17 18.53 45.27
CA ILE A 334 0.01 19.25 46.52
C ILE A 334 1.08 18.72 47.49
N ASN A 335 2.32 19.26 47.43
CA ASN A 335 3.16 19.55 48.60
C ASN A 335 4.45 20.18 48.12
N ASP A 336 4.85 21.26 48.84
CA ASP A 336 6.11 21.98 48.78
C ASP A 336 6.31 23.05 47.68
N VAL A 337 5.69 24.20 47.94
CA VAL A 337 6.20 25.50 47.48
C VAL A 337 6.77 26.25 48.66
N PRO A 338 8.09 26.52 48.79
CA PRO A 338 8.61 27.57 49.67
C PRO A 338 8.36 28.94 49.03
N MET A 339 7.65 29.78 49.79
CA MET A 339 7.52 31.21 49.50
C MET A 339 8.89 31.90 49.57
N SER A 340 9.25 32.64 48.54
CA SER A 340 9.81 33.99 48.58
C SER A 340 10.65 34.32 47.35
N MET A 341 10.29 35.35 46.71
CA MET A 341 10.96 36.59 46.35
C MET A 341 10.52 37.17 44.99
N PRO A 342 10.63 38.47 44.75
CA PRO A 342 9.63 39.24 44.02
C PRO A 342 9.96 39.56 42.56
N MET A 343 8.91 39.98 41.85
CA MET A 343 8.90 40.38 40.42
C MET A 343 9.84 41.53 40.08
N PRO A 344 10.22 41.66 38.81
CA PRO A 344 10.04 42.94 38.16
C PRO A 344 9.10 42.89 36.95
N MET A 345 8.34 43.99 36.88
CA MET A 345 7.43 44.31 35.77
C MET A 345 8.14 44.49 34.45
N GLY A 346 7.49 44.09 33.37
CA GLY A 346 7.91 44.44 32.03
C GLY A 346 7.07 43.84 30.90
N SER A 347 6.07 44.62 30.54
CA SER A 347 5.51 44.77 29.18
C SER A 347 4.69 43.63 28.55
N MET A 348 3.44 43.95 28.39
CA MET A 348 2.42 43.33 27.54
C MET A 348 2.89 43.14 26.11
N HIS A 349 2.67 41.94 25.56
CA HIS A 349 2.14 41.83 24.20
C HIS A 349 1.18 40.63 24.15
N ASN A 350 -0.01 40.96 23.79
CA ASN A 350 -1.20 40.15 23.60
C ASN A 350 -1.03 39.24 22.38
N MET A 351 -1.12 37.96 22.54
CA MET A 351 -1.59 37.05 21.48
C MET A 351 -2.41 35.91 22.10
N SER A 352 -3.68 36.09 21.96
CA SER A 352 -4.75 35.14 22.17
C SER A 352 -4.59 33.91 21.28
N GLY A 353 -4.82 32.70 21.80
CA GLY A 353 -5.13 31.53 21.01
C GLY A 353 -4.48 30.22 21.48
N GLN A 354 -4.66 29.86 22.75
CA GLN A 354 -4.51 28.45 23.13
C GLN A 354 -5.90 27.89 23.44
N GLY A 355 -6.48 27.25 22.43
CA GLY A 355 -7.63 26.38 22.61
C GLY A 355 -7.19 25.15 23.42
N ARG A 356 -7.65 25.08 24.63
CA ARG A 356 -7.71 23.86 25.44
C ARG A 356 -8.56 22.85 24.69
N TYR A 357 -7.95 21.85 24.07
CA TYR A 357 -8.67 20.64 23.69
C TYR A 357 -8.90 19.81 24.95
N GLY A 358 -10.05 20.02 25.55
CA GLY A 358 -10.62 19.10 26.53
C GLY A 358 -10.87 17.78 25.82
N MET A 359 -10.31 16.72 26.38
CA MET A 359 -10.56 15.34 26.01
C MET A 359 -11.99 14.99 26.41
N GLU A 360 -12.95 15.25 25.53
CA GLU A 360 -14.25 14.61 25.61
C GLU A 360 -14.19 13.26 24.94
N LEU A 361 -14.62 12.25 25.68
CA LEU A 361 -14.73 10.86 25.26
C LEU A 361 -15.50 10.74 23.93
N TYR A 362 -14.90 9.99 23.03
CA TYR A 362 -15.52 9.46 21.83
C TYR A 362 -17.05 9.41 21.85
N PRO A 363 -17.75 10.27 21.12
CA PRO A 363 -18.55 9.91 19.98
C PRO A 363 -18.53 10.85 18.75
N ASP A 364 -18.01 12.11 18.85
CA ASP A 364 -18.38 13.11 17.85
C ASP A 364 -17.35 13.43 16.74
N VAL A 365 -16.07 13.15 16.90
CA VAL A 365 -15.07 13.45 15.84
C VAL A 365 -15.10 12.45 14.70
N LEU A 366 -15.62 11.26 14.94
CA LEU A 366 -15.75 10.19 13.94
C LEU A 366 -17.13 10.17 13.25
N GLY A 367 -18.12 10.91 13.77
CA GLY A 367 -19.47 11.02 13.20
C GLY A 367 -19.55 11.77 11.87
N GLN A 368 -18.52 12.56 11.53
CA GLN A 368 -18.50 13.40 10.31
C GLN A 368 -17.66 12.82 9.17
N ILE A 369 -17.01 11.69 9.36
CA ILE A 369 -16.34 11.00 8.25
C ILE A 369 -17.41 10.17 7.53
N ASP A 370 -17.93 10.69 6.44
CA ASP A 370 -18.79 9.92 5.54
C ASP A 370 -17.99 8.80 4.89
N VAL A 371 -18.11 7.60 5.46
CA VAL A 371 -17.40 6.39 5.02
C VAL A 371 -17.82 5.97 3.61
N ASN A 372 -18.90 6.55 3.06
CA ASN A 372 -19.34 6.34 1.69
C ASN A 372 -18.54 7.20 0.68
N LEU A 373 -17.83 8.20 1.18
CA LEU A 373 -16.94 9.10 0.43
C LEU A 373 -15.47 8.73 0.58
N PHE A 374 -15.13 7.52 1.05
CA PHE A 374 -13.76 7.05 0.93
C PHE A 374 -13.43 6.85 -0.55
N ASP A 375 -13.19 7.96 -1.20
CA ASP A 375 -12.36 7.98 -2.37
C ASP A 375 -11.01 7.38 -1.95
N LEU A 376 -10.69 6.18 -2.44
CA LEU A 376 -9.41 5.52 -2.20
C LEU A 376 -8.23 6.43 -2.54
N SER A 377 -8.49 7.52 -3.21
CA SER A 377 -7.59 8.57 -3.64
C SER A 377 -7.36 9.66 -2.60
N ALA A 378 -8.25 9.84 -1.66
CA ALA A 378 -8.19 10.92 -0.65
C ALA A 378 -7.65 10.43 0.70
N MET A 379 -7.08 9.23 0.78
CA MET A 379 -6.52 8.72 2.03
C MET A 379 -5.08 9.20 2.22
N ASP A 380 -4.89 9.96 3.31
CA ASP A 380 -3.56 10.20 3.87
C ASP A 380 -2.98 8.84 4.36
N TRP A 381 -2.06 8.29 3.58
CA TRP A 381 -1.30 7.08 3.89
C TRP A 381 -0.16 7.38 4.88
N GLY A 382 -0.35 8.35 5.78
CA GLY A 382 0.65 8.85 6.71
C GLY A 382 1.47 7.77 7.41
N PHE A 383 2.54 7.34 6.77
CA PHE A 383 3.67 6.69 7.43
C PHE A 383 4.51 7.75 8.18
N GLN A 384 3.90 8.43 9.14
CA GLN A 384 4.65 9.16 10.15
C GLN A 384 5.08 8.12 11.21
N GLY A 385 6.35 7.75 11.24
CA GLY A 385 6.90 6.99 12.35
C GLY A 385 7.92 5.88 12.06
N VAL A 386 8.44 5.73 10.85
CA VAL A 386 9.64 4.91 10.66
C VAL A 386 10.85 5.83 10.78
N ASP A 387 11.42 5.88 11.98
CA ASP A 387 12.72 6.53 12.20
C ASP A 387 13.79 5.76 11.40
N PRO A 388 14.41 6.37 10.37
CA PRO A 388 15.46 5.73 9.59
C PRO A 388 16.72 5.40 10.40
N GLY A 389 16.82 5.91 11.64
CA GLY A 389 17.95 5.69 12.56
C GLY A 389 17.86 4.43 13.41
N SER A 390 16.76 3.68 13.40
CA SER A 390 16.59 2.48 14.22
C SER A 390 16.96 1.16 13.51
N TRP A 391 17.65 1.23 12.39
CA TRP A 391 18.15 0.03 11.71
C TRP A 391 19.47 -0.41 12.34
N ASP A 392 19.42 -1.52 13.10
CA ASP A 392 20.61 -2.24 13.53
C ASP A 392 21.09 -3.12 12.36
N PRO A 393 22.28 -2.88 11.77
CA PRO A 393 22.80 -3.69 10.66
C PRO A 393 23.30 -5.08 11.08
N GLY A 394 23.04 -5.51 12.33
CA GLY A 394 23.59 -6.72 12.95
C GLY A 394 22.65 -7.91 13.07
N LEU A 395 21.48 -7.97 12.38
CA LEU A 395 20.61 -9.15 12.35
C LEU A 395 20.35 -9.64 10.94
#